data_11075d69b75fe6de4bd22e20bd3b22fd
#
_entry.id   11075d69b75fe6de4bd22e20bd3b22fd
#
_cell.length_a   1.000
_cell.length_b   1.000
_cell.length_c   1.000
_cell.angle_alpha   90.00
_cell.angle_beta   90.00
_cell.angle_gamma   90.00
#
_symmetry.space_group_name_H-M   'P 1'
#
loop_
_entity.id
_entity.type
_entity.pdbx_description
1 polymer ?
#
loop_
_entity_poly.entity_id
_entity_poly.type
_entity_poly.pdbx_seq_one_letter_code
_entity_poly.pdbx_strand_id
1 'polypeptide(L)'
;MASFTGMFNTSNFTTDLAKKSFAGMITRLMPNGTAPLFGMTSMLASEIAVQVEHGFFTKTMLFPSLNLDAAVADGVAQVFTVASTANVLPGMIMRVNSTGENVIINSVLSATTVQVNRGVGTVAAAAIADNVDLYQVGNAYEEGSNRPSALNITPVRVTNLTQIFRNTWAITDTARATMVIAGESNVAESRQDCAAFHAADIEKALFFGQKSQGTRNGQPFRTMDGLISIVGNLTYYPPSYAAANVTTAGATTTYTQLEAALDPVFDQATDPKVANERVMFVGGAAKRVLNNIGRLNGTYQMVDGATSYGLQFTTIKTARGTFRVIEHPLFNTNSSWAKQAVVVDLSTFAVAYLGDRKTKSDDFGGQDSDGTDALGGTLTTEMTCVIKNPPANAIIYNLTAGAAG
;
A
#
# COMPACT_ATOMS: atom_id res chain seq x y z
N MET A 1 61.01 19.81 -33.47
CA MET A 1 60.83 18.36 -33.69
C MET A 1 60.74 18.13 -35.16
N ALA A 2 61.61 17.28 -35.70
CA ALA A 2 61.60 17.00 -37.15
C ALA A 2 60.35 16.19 -37.51
N SER A 3 59.52 16.76 -38.36
CA SER A 3 58.38 16.05 -38.96
C SER A 3 58.91 15.10 -40.01
N PHE A 4 58.72 13.81 -39.82
CA PHE A 4 59.06 12.82 -40.86
C PHE A 4 58.14 13.01 -42.07
N THR A 5 58.69 13.51 -43.16
CA THR A 5 57.95 13.73 -44.41
C THR A 5 57.59 12.37 -45.01
N GLY A 6 56.32 12.09 -45.23
CA GLY A 6 55.85 10.85 -45.83
C GLY A 6 55.32 9.77 -44.87
N MET A 7 55.37 10.00 -43.57
CA MET A 7 54.71 9.08 -42.62
C MET A 7 53.19 9.30 -42.60
N PHE A 8 52.43 8.24 -42.86
CA PHE A 8 50.99 8.21 -42.69
C PHE A 8 50.67 8.17 -41.18
N ASN A 9 49.96 9.17 -40.67
CA ASN A 9 49.62 9.28 -39.25
C ASN A 9 48.11 9.41 -39.07
N THR A 10 47.62 9.44 -37.85
CA THR A 10 46.18 9.47 -37.51
C THR A 10 45.48 10.73 -38.07
N SER A 11 46.17 11.80 -38.37
CA SER A 11 45.59 13.00 -38.99
C SER A 11 45.35 12.83 -40.50
N ASN A 12 45.88 11.82 -41.10
CA ASN A 12 45.69 11.49 -42.52
C ASN A 12 44.44 10.63 -42.77
N PHE A 13 43.80 10.14 -41.70
CA PHE A 13 42.51 9.46 -41.82
C PHE A 13 41.41 10.48 -42.12
N THR A 14 40.68 10.27 -43.20
CA THR A 14 39.37 10.95 -43.36
C THR A 14 38.40 10.40 -42.36
N THR A 15 37.44 11.24 -41.95
CA THR A 15 36.45 10.92 -40.91
C THR A 15 35.69 9.61 -41.18
N ASP A 16 35.54 9.26 -42.47
CA ASP A 16 34.83 8.07 -42.91
C ASP A 16 35.71 6.82 -42.97
N LEU A 17 37.06 6.99 -43.02
CA LEU A 17 38.02 5.85 -43.04
C LEU A 17 38.40 5.42 -41.62
N ALA A 18 38.28 6.29 -40.64
CA ALA A 18 38.61 5.98 -39.27
C ALA A 18 37.50 5.13 -38.61
N LYS A 19 37.79 3.87 -38.26
CA LYS A 19 36.84 3.04 -37.54
C LYS A 19 36.60 3.64 -36.14
N LYS A 20 35.35 3.98 -35.84
CA LYS A 20 34.95 4.47 -34.51
C LYS A 20 35.08 3.33 -33.50
N SER A 21 35.70 3.62 -32.38
CA SER A 21 35.82 2.66 -31.27
C SER A 21 34.71 2.97 -30.22
N PHE A 22 33.86 1.99 -29.94
CA PHE A 22 32.83 2.04 -28.94
C PHE A 22 32.97 0.84 -27.99
N ALA A 23 32.50 1.00 -26.74
CA ALA A 23 32.34 -0.13 -25.85
C ALA A 23 31.26 -1.09 -26.39
N GLY A 24 31.49 -2.37 -26.34
CA GLY A 24 30.58 -3.40 -26.87
C GLY A 24 29.28 -3.55 -26.08
N MET A 25 29.16 -2.85 -24.94
CA MET A 25 28.01 -2.95 -24.04
C MET A 25 27.28 -1.62 -23.90
N ILE A 26 25.94 -1.66 -23.94
CA ILE A 26 25.08 -0.50 -23.66
C ILE A 26 24.91 -0.42 -22.13
N THR A 27 25.37 0.70 -21.54
CA THR A 27 25.16 0.96 -20.12
C THR A 27 23.78 1.57 -19.90
N ARG A 28 22.89 0.84 -19.22
CA ARG A 28 21.55 1.32 -18.86
C ARG A 28 21.62 2.16 -17.59
N LEU A 29 21.20 3.40 -17.68
CA LEU A 29 21.16 4.34 -16.55
C LEU A 29 19.84 4.20 -15.77
N MET A 30 19.56 3.00 -15.28
CA MET A 30 18.38 2.74 -14.44
C MET A 30 18.81 2.42 -13.01
N PRO A 31 18.50 3.26 -12.01
CA PRO A 31 18.79 2.93 -10.63
C PRO A 31 17.82 1.85 -10.10
N ASN A 32 18.35 0.81 -9.44
CA ASN A 32 17.65 -0.11 -8.52
C ASN A 32 16.42 -0.88 -9.04
N GLY A 33 16.42 -1.40 -10.26
CA GLY A 33 15.27 -2.18 -10.75
C GLY A 33 13.97 -1.36 -10.85
N THR A 34 13.11 -1.72 -11.78
CA THR A 34 11.96 -0.88 -12.15
C THR A 34 10.69 -1.17 -11.38
N ALA A 35 10.56 -2.36 -10.76
CA ALA A 35 9.31 -2.85 -10.18
C ALA A 35 9.54 -3.73 -8.94
N PRO A 36 9.98 -3.17 -7.80
CA PRO A 36 10.27 -3.97 -6.60
C PRO A 36 9.03 -4.61 -5.98
N LEU A 37 7.87 -3.94 -5.93
CA LEU A 37 6.64 -4.49 -5.38
C LEU A 37 6.10 -5.60 -6.29
N PHE A 38 6.04 -5.39 -7.60
CA PHE A 38 5.62 -6.40 -8.56
C PHE A 38 6.55 -7.62 -8.55
N GLY A 39 7.86 -7.40 -8.43
CA GLY A 39 8.85 -8.47 -8.27
C GLY A 39 8.62 -9.31 -7.01
N MET A 40 8.34 -8.68 -5.86
CA MET A 40 8.03 -9.40 -4.63
C MET A 40 6.68 -10.13 -4.71
N THR A 41 5.65 -9.52 -5.29
CA THR A 41 4.33 -10.16 -5.44
C THR A 41 4.33 -11.32 -6.41
N SER A 42 5.20 -11.30 -7.42
CA SER A 42 5.36 -12.43 -8.35
C SER A 42 5.90 -13.69 -7.68
N MET A 43 6.57 -13.56 -6.55
CA MET A 43 7.08 -14.67 -5.72
C MET A 43 6.05 -15.14 -4.69
N LEU A 44 5.00 -14.37 -4.41
CA LEU A 44 3.88 -14.77 -3.57
C LEU A 44 2.86 -15.55 -4.39
N ALA A 45 2.00 -16.31 -3.72
CA ALA A 45 0.90 -17.01 -4.38
C ALA A 45 -0.05 -16.01 -5.03
N SER A 46 -0.21 -16.08 -6.35
CA SER A 46 -1.19 -15.27 -7.08
C SER A 46 -2.58 -15.90 -6.97
N GLU A 47 -3.60 -15.06 -6.91
CA GLU A 47 -5.01 -15.48 -6.95
C GLU A 47 -5.53 -15.52 -8.39
N ILE A 48 -6.63 -16.23 -8.60
CA ILE A 48 -7.32 -16.26 -9.89
C ILE A 48 -8.62 -15.48 -9.75
N ALA A 49 -8.76 -14.40 -10.51
CA ALA A 49 -10.01 -13.69 -10.66
C ALA A 49 -10.88 -14.40 -11.71
N VAL A 50 -12.09 -14.78 -11.35
CA VAL A 50 -13.06 -15.43 -12.25
C VAL A 50 -13.88 -14.40 -13.02
N GLN A 51 -14.02 -13.19 -12.47
CA GLN A 51 -14.77 -12.08 -13.02
C GLN A 51 -13.91 -10.82 -13.06
N VAL A 52 -14.32 -9.86 -13.87
CA VAL A 52 -13.64 -8.55 -14.01
C VAL A 52 -13.65 -7.71 -12.72
N GLU A 53 -14.63 -7.93 -11.86
CA GLU A 53 -14.65 -7.43 -10.49
C GLU A 53 -14.26 -8.58 -9.57
N HIS A 54 -13.12 -8.43 -8.92
CA HIS A 54 -12.59 -9.37 -7.93
C HIS A 54 -12.64 -8.73 -6.55
N GLY A 55 -13.00 -9.51 -5.54
CA GLY A 55 -13.10 -8.99 -4.19
C GLY A 55 -13.10 -10.08 -3.14
N PHE A 56 -13.02 -9.64 -1.91
CA PHE A 56 -13.04 -10.50 -0.74
C PHE A 56 -13.90 -9.87 0.36
N PHE A 57 -14.23 -10.66 1.36
CA PHE A 57 -14.95 -10.20 2.53
C PHE A 57 -14.00 -10.20 3.73
N THR A 58 -13.93 -9.07 4.44
CA THR A 58 -13.26 -8.96 5.73
C THR A 58 -14.28 -8.94 6.84
N LYS A 59 -13.99 -9.65 7.92
CA LYS A 59 -14.80 -9.64 9.13
C LYS A 59 -13.87 -9.37 10.32
N THR A 60 -14.07 -8.24 10.96
CA THR A 60 -13.30 -7.85 12.13
C THR A 60 -14.01 -8.29 13.40
N MET A 61 -13.24 -8.64 14.43
CA MET A 61 -13.84 -8.88 15.75
C MET A 61 -14.37 -7.55 16.29
N LEU A 62 -15.64 -7.55 16.74
CA LEU A 62 -16.28 -6.36 17.25
C LEU A 62 -16.11 -6.32 18.77
N PHE A 63 -15.63 -5.19 19.26
CA PHE A 63 -15.65 -4.84 20.68
C PHE A 63 -16.66 -3.68 20.82
N PRO A 64 -17.89 -3.94 21.32
CA PRO A 64 -18.88 -2.89 21.46
C PRO A 64 -18.36 -1.73 22.30
N SER A 65 -18.53 -0.54 21.77
CA SER A 65 -18.19 0.71 22.44
C SER A 65 -19.30 1.72 22.22
N LEU A 66 -19.47 2.66 23.14
CA LEU A 66 -20.37 3.78 23.04
C LEU A 66 -19.53 5.05 23.18
N ASN A 67 -19.82 6.06 22.40
CA ASN A 67 -19.30 7.42 22.60
C ASN A 67 -20.48 8.31 23.03
N LEU A 68 -20.33 9.03 24.12
CA LEU A 68 -21.34 9.99 24.59
C LEU A 68 -21.36 11.20 23.66
N ASP A 69 -22.56 11.57 23.20
CA ASP A 69 -22.84 12.75 22.35
C ASP A 69 -23.46 13.89 23.18
N ALA A 70 -23.56 13.70 24.47
CA ALA A 70 -23.98 14.74 25.44
C ALA A 70 -23.43 14.44 26.82
N ALA A 71 -23.01 15.49 27.54
CA ALA A 71 -22.52 15.37 28.90
C ALA A 71 -23.65 14.88 29.84
N VAL A 72 -23.30 14.03 30.80
CA VAL A 72 -24.16 13.57 31.89
C VAL A 72 -23.82 14.37 33.13
N ALA A 73 -24.69 15.31 33.49
CA ALA A 73 -24.38 16.34 34.49
C ALA A 73 -24.27 15.82 35.93
N ASP A 74 -24.86 14.66 36.24
CA ASP A 74 -24.90 14.11 37.60
C ASP A 74 -24.77 12.58 37.63
N GLY A 75 -24.72 12.02 38.82
CA GLY A 75 -24.65 10.55 39.04
C GLY A 75 -26.04 9.87 39.02
N VAL A 76 -27.16 10.59 38.76
CA VAL A 76 -28.51 10.06 38.87
C VAL A 76 -29.14 9.77 37.50
N ALA A 77 -28.72 10.50 36.46
CA ALA A 77 -29.25 10.35 35.11
C ALA A 77 -29.03 8.91 34.59
N GLN A 78 -30.10 8.26 34.16
CA GLN A 78 -30.13 6.87 33.67
C GLN A 78 -30.27 6.77 32.16
N VAL A 79 -30.46 7.88 31.46
CA VAL A 79 -30.52 7.89 29.98
C VAL A 79 -29.29 8.59 29.46
N PHE A 80 -28.55 7.89 28.61
CA PHE A 80 -27.37 8.43 27.96
C PHE A 80 -27.68 8.69 26.48
N THR A 81 -27.30 9.88 26.02
CA THR A 81 -27.29 10.22 24.59
C THR A 81 -25.92 9.85 24.04
N VAL A 82 -25.91 9.04 23.00
CA VAL A 82 -24.69 8.46 22.39
C VAL A 82 -24.70 8.67 20.89
N ALA A 83 -23.53 8.69 20.27
CA ALA A 83 -23.39 8.86 18.83
C ALA A 83 -24.06 7.72 18.03
N SER A 84 -24.02 6.49 18.55
CA SER A 84 -24.69 5.34 17.93
C SER A 84 -24.89 4.22 18.94
N THR A 85 -26.06 3.56 18.89
CA THR A 85 -26.35 2.34 19.68
C THR A 85 -26.14 1.05 18.89
N ALA A 86 -25.53 1.13 17.70
CA ALA A 86 -25.25 -0.04 16.89
C ALA A 86 -24.37 -1.05 17.66
N ASN A 87 -24.76 -2.32 17.62
CA ASN A 87 -24.05 -3.43 18.29
C ASN A 87 -24.08 -3.40 19.83
N VAL A 88 -24.92 -2.61 20.43
CA VAL A 88 -25.14 -2.60 21.89
C VAL A 88 -26.41 -3.34 22.23
N LEU A 89 -26.34 -4.23 23.21
CA LEU A 89 -27.47 -5.03 23.66
C LEU A 89 -27.75 -4.82 25.15
N PRO A 90 -28.99 -4.96 25.58
CA PRO A 90 -29.33 -5.02 27.01
C PRO A 90 -28.53 -6.11 27.73
N GLY A 91 -28.13 -5.82 28.96
CA GLY A 91 -27.28 -6.71 29.77
C GLY A 91 -25.76 -6.55 29.55
N MET A 92 -25.32 -5.72 28.59
CA MET A 92 -23.90 -5.39 28.48
C MET A 92 -23.44 -4.47 29.60
N ILE A 93 -22.27 -4.78 30.16
CA ILE A 93 -21.60 -3.93 31.15
C ILE A 93 -20.59 -3.07 30.40
N MET A 94 -20.75 -1.74 30.49
CA MET A 94 -19.87 -0.77 29.88
C MET A 94 -19.08 -0.04 30.96
N ARG A 95 -17.80 0.16 30.74
CA ARG A 95 -16.93 0.96 31.61
C ARG A 95 -16.74 2.35 31.02
N VAL A 96 -17.02 3.36 31.81
CA VAL A 96 -16.80 4.78 31.48
C VAL A 96 -15.30 5.07 31.57
N ASN A 97 -14.67 5.49 30.48
CA ASN A 97 -13.22 5.67 30.41
C ASN A 97 -12.71 6.77 31.36
N SER A 98 -13.46 7.87 31.55
CA SER A 98 -13.04 9.01 32.35
C SER A 98 -13.19 8.78 33.87
N THR A 99 -14.27 8.15 34.33
CA THR A 99 -14.57 7.96 35.75
C THR A 99 -14.23 6.58 36.28
N GLY A 100 -14.07 5.60 35.38
CA GLY A 100 -13.89 4.20 35.74
C GLY A 100 -15.16 3.51 36.25
N GLU A 101 -16.31 4.19 36.21
CA GLU A 101 -17.63 3.66 36.56
C GLU A 101 -18.04 2.55 35.61
N ASN A 102 -18.64 1.49 36.14
CA ASN A 102 -19.31 0.48 35.32
C ASN A 102 -20.83 0.77 35.31
N VAL A 103 -21.40 0.69 34.12
CA VAL A 103 -22.85 0.85 33.89
C VAL A 103 -23.38 -0.39 33.16
N ILE A 104 -24.59 -0.84 33.47
CA ILE A 104 -25.28 -1.91 32.76
C ILE A 104 -26.30 -1.29 31.81
N ILE A 105 -26.32 -1.72 30.58
CA ILE A 105 -27.34 -1.32 29.59
C ILE A 105 -28.63 -2.06 29.92
N ASN A 106 -29.67 -1.34 30.34
CA ASN A 106 -30.99 -1.90 30.62
C ASN A 106 -31.80 -2.08 29.34
N SER A 107 -31.84 -1.01 28.50
CA SER A 107 -32.57 -1.04 27.24
C SER A 107 -31.97 -0.05 26.23
N VAL A 108 -32.12 -0.36 24.95
CA VAL A 108 -31.83 0.56 23.86
C VAL A 108 -33.14 1.27 23.48
N LEU A 109 -33.21 2.57 23.72
CA LEU A 109 -34.42 3.36 23.50
C LEU A 109 -34.56 3.85 22.06
N SER A 110 -33.42 4.23 21.44
CA SER A 110 -33.37 4.69 20.06
C SER A 110 -32.01 4.42 19.44
N ALA A 111 -31.80 4.85 18.20
CA ALA A 111 -30.49 4.73 17.52
C ALA A 111 -29.37 5.55 18.21
N THR A 112 -29.74 6.50 19.08
CA THR A 112 -28.83 7.44 19.76
C THR A 112 -29.04 7.54 21.26
N THR A 113 -29.93 6.75 21.87
CA THR A 113 -30.21 6.80 23.32
C THR A 113 -30.28 5.41 23.93
N VAL A 114 -29.66 5.26 25.10
CA VAL A 114 -29.66 4.02 25.89
C VAL A 114 -30.08 4.33 27.31
N GLN A 115 -30.85 3.42 27.90
CA GLN A 115 -31.16 3.45 29.34
C GLN A 115 -30.14 2.54 30.06
N VAL A 116 -29.53 3.08 31.10
CA VAL A 116 -28.48 2.42 31.85
C VAL A 116 -28.79 2.34 33.35
N ASN A 117 -28.27 1.35 34.02
CA ASN A 117 -28.18 1.28 35.46
C ASN A 117 -26.74 1.66 35.86
N ARG A 118 -26.59 2.67 36.71
CA ARG A 118 -25.32 3.30 37.05
C ARG A 118 -24.72 2.79 38.35
N GLY A 119 -23.43 3.04 38.56
CA GLY A 119 -22.72 2.69 39.79
C GLY A 119 -22.66 1.19 40.08
N VAL A 120 -22.52 0.39 39.06
CA VAL A 120 -22.41 -1.06 39.19
C VAL A 120 -21.01 -1.45 39.68
N GLY A 121 -20.93 -1.82 40.94
CA GLY A 121 -19.68 -2.20 41.58
C GLY A 121 -19.20 -1.18 42.62
N THR A 122 -17.90 -1.02 42.77
CA THR A 122 -17.30 -0.19 43.84
C THR A 122 -17.13 1.28 43.49
N VAL A 123 -17.21 1.63 42.21
CA VAL A 123 -17.08 3.04 41.75
C VAL A 123 -18.45 3.67 41.70
N ALA A 124 -18.63 4.74 42.47
CA ALA A 124 -19.89 5.48 42.48
C ALA A 124 -20.14 6.23 41.17
N ALA A 125 -21.40 6.41 40.82
CA ALA A 125 -21.80 7.20 39.66
C ALA A 125 -21.41 8.68 39.84
N ALA A 126 -20.78 9.24 38.80
CA ALA A 126 -20.34 10.64 38.78
C ALA A 126 -20.75 11.33 37.49
N ALA A 127 -20.60 12.65 37.44
CA ALA A 127 -20.80 13.41 36.20
C ALA A 127 -19.78 12.91 35.12
N ILE A 128 -20.26 12.82 33.87
CA ILE A 128 -19.43 12.37 32.73
C ILE A 128 -19.47 13.49 31.69
N ALA A 129 -18.29 13.86 31.19
CA ALA A 129 -18.17 14.86 30.14
C ALA A 129 -18.73 14.34 28.81
N ASP A 130 -18.97 15.25 27.89
CA ASP A 130 -19.26 14.95 26.48
C ASP A 130 -18.08 14.27 25.79
N ASN A 131 -18.34 13.52 24.74
CA ASN A 131 -17.33 12.80 23.95
C ASN A 131 -16.49 11.77 24.74
N VAL A 132 -17.01 11.24 25.85
CA VAL A 132 -16.35 10.17 26.61
C VAL A 132 -16.74 8.81 26.05
N ASP A 133 -15.74 7.96 25.83
CA ASP A 133 -15.95 6.59 25.40
C ASP A 133 -16.25 5.65 26.55
N LEU A 134 -17.18 4.72 26.30
CA LEU A 134 -17.51 3.60 27.15
C LEU A 134 -17.18 2.32 26.40
N TYR A 135 -16.44 1.42 27.04
CA TYR A 135 -16.04 0.14 26.46
C TYR A 135 -16.68 -1.03 27.18
N GLN A 136 -17.12 -2.04 26.43
CA GLN A 136 -17.68 -3.25 27.01
C GLN A 136 -16.60 -4.00 27.80
N VAL A 137 -16.92 -4.30 29.06
CA VAL A 137 -16.07 -5.13 29.96
C VAL A 137 -16.67 -6.49 30.24
N GLY A 138 -17.94 -6.71 29.87
CA GLY A 138 -18.63 -7.97 30.04
C GLY A 138 -20.12 -7.88 29.79
N ASN A 139 -20.84 -8.89 30.22
CA ASN A 139 -22.29 -8.90 30.25
C ASN A 139 -22.79 -9.61 31.53
N ALA A 140 -23.95 -9.24 32.03
CA ALA A 140 -24.62 -9.89 33.14
C ALA A 140 -26.13 -9.87 32.92
N TYR A 141 -26.77 -11.00 33.24
CA TYR A 141 -28.19 -11.17 33.12
C TYR A 141 -28.74 -11.70 34.46
N GLU A 142 -30.01 -11.45 34.70
CA GLU A 142 -30.72 -11.90 35.87
C GLU A 142 -30.93 -13.43 35.84
N GLU A 143 -31.03 -14.07 37.00
CA GLU A 143 -31.44 -15.48 37.11
C GLU A 143 -32.82 -15.67 36.50
N GLY A 144 -32.96 -16.67 35.64
CA GLY A 144 -34.25 -16.94 34.97
C GLY A 144 -34.57 -15.97 33.81
N SER A 145 -33.64 -15.08 33.40
CA SER A 145 -33.84 -14.20 32.29
C SER A 145 -34.04 -14.93 30.97
N ASN A 146 -34.76 -14.30 30.04
CA ASN A 146 -34.95 -14.81 28.70
C ASN A 146 -33.64 -14.73 27.89
N ARG A 147 -33.58 -15.54 26.81
CA ARG A 147 -32.43 -15.54 25.89
C ARG A 147 -32.21 -14.11 25.31
N PRO A 148 -31.02 -13.55 25.41
CA PRO A 148 -30.71 -12.23 24.80
C PRO A 148 -30.77 -12.27 23.29
N SER A 149 -30.91 -11.09 22.68
CA SER A 149 -30.82 -10.93 21.23
C SER A 149 -29.44 -11.31 20.71
N ALA A 150 -29.38 -11.86 19.50
CA ALA A 150 -28.12 -12.24 18.88
C ALA A 150 -27.40 -11.00 18.33
N LEU A 151 -26.10 -10.90 18.59
CA LEU A 151 -25.22 -9.93 17.95
C LEU A 151 -24.62 -10.57 16.73
N ASN A 152 -24.75 -9.93 15.57
CA ASN A 152 -24.17 -10.37 14.31
C ASN A 152 -23.30 -9.29 13.72
N ILE A 153 -22.15 -9.71 13.19
CA ILE A 153 -21.20 -8.81 12.51
C ILE A 153 -21.32 -9.06 11.01
N THR A 154 -21.68 -8.04 10.27
CA THR A 154 -21.72 -8.10 8.81
C THR A 154 -20.32 -7.96 8.23
N PRO A 155 -19.87 -8.88 7.37
CA PRO A 155 -18.59 -8.73 6.69
C PRO A 155 -18.57 -7.49 5.78
N VAL A 156 -17.45 -6.78 5.76
CA VAL A 156 -17.21 -5.68 4.82
C VAL A 156 -16.69 -6.27 3.51
N ARG A 157 -17.31 -5.86 2.40
CA ARG A 157 -16.89 -6.27 1.05
C ARG A 157 -15.91 -5.26 0.49
N VAL A 158 -14.71 -5.72 0.12
CA VAL A 158 -13.70 -4.94 -0.61
C VAL A 158 -13.61 -5.49 -2.02
N THR A 159 -13.75 -4.62 -3.03
CA THR A 159 -13.72 -5.04 -4.44
C THR A 159 -12.81 -4.16 -5.26
N ASN A 160 -12.15 -4.77 -6.24
CA ASN A 160 -11.32 -4.09 -7.20
C ASN A 160 -11.62 -4.59 -8.63
N LEU A 161 -11.28 -3.80 -9.64
CA LEU A 161 -11.48 -4.15 -11.05
C LEU A 161 -10.18 -4.65 -11.66
N THR A 162 -10.29 -5.56 -12.63
CA THR A 162 -9.14 -5.97 -13.43
C THR A 162 -8.78 -4.89 -14.46
N GLN A 163 -7.49 -4.66 -14.64
CA GLN A 163 -6.92 -3.72 -15.61
C GLN A 163 -6.09 -4.46 -16.63
N ILE A 164 -6.22 -4.09 -17.90
CA ILE A 164 -5.44 -4.63 -19.02
C ILE A 164 -4.23 -3.73 -19.24
N PHE A 165 -3.05 -4.29 -19.07
CA PHE A 165 -1.76 -3.67 -19.41
C PHE A 165 -1.29 -4.20 -20.75
N ARG A 166 -0.86 -3.31 -21.67
CA ARG A 166 -0.34 -3.70 -22.98
C ARG A 166 0.79 -2.77 -23.39
N ASN A 167 1.94 -3.34 -23.69
CA ASN A 167 3.09 -2.65 -24.23
C ASN A 167 3.58 -3.40 -25.46
N THR A 168 3.90 -2.66 -26.51
CA THR A 168 4.31 -3.24 -27.79
C THR A 168 5.73 -2.78 -28.13
N TRP A 169 6.53 -3.67 -28.67
CA TRP A 169 7.80 -3.38 -29.31
C TRP A 169 7.70 -3.75 -30.78
N ALA A 170 8.37 -2.99 -31.64
CA ALA A 170 8.44 -3.29 -33.06
C ALA A 170 9.76 -2.77 -33.65
N ILE A 171 10.31 -3.52 -34.60
CA ILE A 171 11.52 -3.17 -35.33
C ILE A 171 11.27 -3.46 -36.82
N THR A 172 11.64 -2.52 -37.67
CA THR A 172 11.58 -2.72 -39.13
C THR A 172 12.61 -3.74 -39.57
N ASP A 173 12.34 -4.50 -40.62
CA ASP A 173 13.25 -5.51 -41.15
C ASP A 173 14.56 -4.87 -41.67
N THR A 174 14.52 -3.66 -42.17
CA THR A 174 15.73 -2.88 -42.52
C THR A 174 16.60 -2.62 -41.28
N ALA A 175 16.02 -2.18 -40.14
CA ALA A 175 16.78 -1.98 -38.91
C ALA A 175 17.33 -3.27 -38.34
N ARG A 176 16.60 -4.38 -38.51
CA ARG A 176 17.05 -5.73 -38.12
C ARG A 176 18.25 -6.21 -38.95
N ALA A 177 18.24 -5.91 -40.24
CA ALA A 177 19.36 -6.27 -41.15
C ALA A 177 20.60 -5.39 -40.92
N THR A 178 20.46 -4.22 -40.27
CA THR A 178 21.58 -3.33 -40.00
C THR A 178 22.40 -3.82 -38.81
N MET A 179 23.72 -3.91 -38.97
CA MET A 179 24.64 -4.31 -37.90
C MET A 179 24.75 -3.18 -36.85
N VAL A 180 24.52 -3.53 -35.57
CA VAL A 180 24.74 -2.62 -34.44
C VAL A 180 26.20 -2.65 -33.96
N ILE A 181 26.70 -1.51 -33.51
CA ILE A 181 28.07 -1.37 -33.00
C ILE A 181 28.18 -1.85 -31.56
N ALA A 182 27.08 -1.76 -30.79
CA ALA A 182 27.02 -2.14 -29.38
C ALA A 182 25.68 -2.82 -29.06
N GLY A 183 25.67 -3.73 -28.06
CA GLY A 183 24.52 -4.55 -27.69
C GLY A 183 24.48 -5.92 -28.34
N GLU A 184 23.56 -6.79 -27.93
CA GLU A 184 23.44 -8.14 -28.48
C GLU A 184 22.74 -8.13 -29.85
N SER A 185 21.58 -7.52 -29.91
CA SER A 185 20.80 -7.30 -31.14
C SER A 185 19.72 -6.25 -30.90
N ASN A 186 19.28 -5.57 -31.95
CA ASN A 186 18.18 -4.60 -31.87
C ASN A 186 16.89 -5.22 -31.34
N VAL A 187 16.62 -6.49 -31.67
CA VAL A 187 15.42 -7.23 -31.22
C VAL A 187 15.49 -7.51 -29.73
N ALA A 188 16.61 -8.01 -29.22
CA ALA A 188 16.76 -8.32 -27.79
C ALA A 188 16.67 -7.05 -26.94
N GLU A 189 17.30 -5.95 -27.36
CA GLU A 189 17.25 -4.68 -26.67
C GLU A 189 15.82 -4.12 -26.62
N SER A 190 15.08 -4.11 -27.74
CA SER A 190 13.70 -3.65 -27.79
C SER A 190 12.75 -4.48 -26.94
N ARG A 191 12.92 -5.81 -26.92
CA ARG A 191 12.15 -6.70 -26.04
C ARG A 191 12.41 -6.41 -24.57
N GLN A 192 13.68 -6.23 -24.21
CA GLN A 192 14.07 -5.94 -22.82
C GLN A 192 13.54 -4.58 -22.35
N ASP A 193 13.58 -3.57 -23.20
CA ASP A 193 13.03 -2.25 -22.91
C ASP A 193 11.50 -2.32 -22.74
N CYS A 194 10.80 -3.02 -23.64
CA CYS A 194 9.35 -3.22 -23.55
C CYS A 194 8.97 -3.94 -22.26
N ALA A 195 9.71 -4.99 -21.87
CA ALA A 195 9.46 -5.70 -20.60
C ALA A 195 9.69 -4.80 -19.39
N ALA A 196 10.72 -3.95 -19.40
CA ALA A 196 10.99 -3.01 -18.33
C ALA A 196 9.88 -1.94 -18.21
N PHE A 197 9.41 -1.39 -19.34
CA PHE A 197 8.27 -0.46 -19.34
C PHE A 197 6.97 -1.11 -18.87
N HIS A 198 6.71 -2.34 -19.31
CA HIS A 198 5.53 -3.10 -18.89
C HIS A 198 5.51 -3.32 -17.38
N ALA A 199 6.64 -3.76 -16.79
CA ALA A 199 6.78 -3.92 -15.35
C ALA A 199 6.63 -2.60 -14.60
N ALA A 200 7.20 -1.49 -15.12
CA ALA A 200 7.07 -0.17 -14.52
C ALA A 200 5.64 0.37 -14.55
N ASP A 201 4.88 0.11 -15.62
CA ASP A 201 3.49 0.53 -15.73
C ASP A 201 2.58 -0.25 -14.76
N ILE A 202 2.81 -1.55 -14.60
CA ILE A 202 2.14 -2.37 -13.58
C ILE A 202 2.47 -1.83 -12.18
N GLU A 203 3.74 -1.59 -11.88
CA GLU A 203 4.20 -1.08 -10.58
C GLU A 203 3.54 0.26 -10.21
N LYS A 204 3.50 1.21 -11.16
CA LYS A 204 2.82 2.50 -10.96
C LYS A 204 1.34 2.32 -10.66
N ALA A 205 0.67 1.43 -11.37
CA ALA A 205 -0.75 1.15 -11.16
C ALA A 205 -1.00 0.44 -9.82
N LEU A 206 -0.10 -0.45 -9.36
CA LEU A 206 -0.18 -1.08 -8.04
C LEU A 206 -0.11 -0.05 -6.90
N PHE A 207 0.66 1.04 -7.05
CA PHE A 207 0.73 2.10 -6.04
C PHE A 207 -0.35 3.17 -6.22
N PHE A 208 -0.47 3.73 -7.43
CA PHE A 208 -1.19 4.98 -7.70
C PHE A 208 -2.49 4.78 -8.50
N GLY A 209 -2.86 3.55 -8.84
CA GLY A 209 -4.10 3.25 -9.55
C GLY A 209 -5.32 3.81 -8.83
N GLN A 210 -6.36 4.14 -9.60
CA GLN A 210 -7.68 4.52 -9.09
C GLN A 210 -8.74 3.74 -9.83
N LYS A 211 -9.66 3.14 -9.09
CA LYS A 211 -10.76 2.33 -9.63
C LYS A 211 -11.67 3.17 -10.50
N SER A 212 -11.79 2.82 -11.77
CA SER A 212 -12.70 3.45 -12.70
C SER A 212 -13.20 2.47 -13.73
N GLN A 213 -14.42 2.69 -14.20
CA GLN A 213 -15.02 1.93 -15.28
C GLN A 213 -15.70 2.89 -16.25
N GLY A 214 -15.50 2.68 -17.54
CA GLY A 214 -16.07 3.52 -18.58
C GLY A 214 -16.01 2.85 -19.95
N THR A 215 -16.18 3.65 -20.99
CA THR A 215 -16.10 3.21 -22.38
C THR A 215 -15.06 4.03 -23.12
N ARG A 216 -14.20 3.35 -23.87
CA ARG A 216 -13.19 3.98 -24.74
C ARG A 216 -13.27 3.34 -26.12
N ASN A 217 -13.40 4.14 -27.16
CA ASN A 217 -13.58 3.66 -28.55
C ASN A 217 -14.71 2.64 -28.70
N GLY A 218 -15.84 2.84 -27.99
CA GLY A 218 -17.00 1.93 -28.03
C GLY A 218 -16.83 0.62 -27.24
N GLN A 219 -15.69 0.41 -26.57
CA GLN A 219 -15.39 -0.81 -25.81
C GLN A 219 -15.27 -0.52 -24.29
N PRO A 220 -15.61 -1.49 -23.44
CA PRO A 220 -15.45 -1.36 -21.99
C PRO A 220 -13.98 -1.12 -21.60
N PHE A 221 -13.77 -0.15 -20.75
CA PHE A 221 -12.45 0.24 -20.21
C PHE A 221 -12.51 0.24 -18.70
N ARG A 222 -11.49 -0.30 -18.05
CA ARG A 222 -11.41 -0.42 -16.59
C ARG A 222 -10.01 -0.12 -16.10
N THR A 223 -9.92 0.51 -14.93
CA THR A 223 -8.69 0.71 -14.15
C THR A 223 -8.85 0.10 -12.77
N MET A 224 -7.77 -0.45 -12.24
CA MET A 224 -7.74 -1.00 -10.89
C MET A 224 -7.44 0.09 -9.85
N ASP A 225 -7.91 -0.11 -8.63
CA ASP A 225 -7.44 0.62 -7.45
C ASP A 225 -6.05 0.15 -7.06
N GLY A 226 -5.17 1.10 -6.79
CA GLY A 226 -3.85 0.84 -6.23
C GLY A 226 -3.83 0.90 -4.70
N LEU A 227 -2.67 0.57 -4.14
CA LEU A 227 -2.44 0.52 -2.70
C LEU A 227 -2.83 1.82 -1.99
N ILE A 228 -2.40 2.96 -2.52
CA ILE A 228 -2.66 4.28 -1.91
C ILE A 228 -4.16 4.59 -1.86
N SER A 229 -4.90 4.28 -2.93
CA SER A 229 -6.34 4.48 -2.97
C SER A 229 -7.09 3.58 -1.99
N ILE A 230 -6.73 2.30 -1.93
CA ILE A 230 -7.37 1.32 -1.03
C ILE A 230 -7.10 1.66 0.43
N VAL A 231 -5.86 1.96 0.79
CA VAL A 231 -5.49 2.33 2.17
C VAL A 231 -6.11 3.67 2.58
N GLY A 232 -6.29 4.60 1.65
CA GLY A 232 -6.94 5.88 1.92
C GLY A 232 -8.46 5.81 2.04
N ASN A 233 -9.10 4.69 1.69
CA ASN A 233 -10.55 4.57 1.69
C ASN A 233 -11.07 4.03 3.03
N LEU A 234 -11.59 4.93 3.87
CA LEU A 234 -12.12 4.58 5.19
C LEU A 234 -13.28 3.57 5.16
N THR A 235 -13.99 3.42 4.05
CA THR A 235 -15.08 2.44 3.93
C THR A 235 -14.60 0.98 4.02
N TYR A 236 -13.31 0.74 3.84
CA TYR A 236 -12.68 -0.57 3.96
C TYR A 236 -12.13 -0.85 5.36
N TYR A 237 -12.30 0.09 6.28
CA TYR A 237 -11.87 -0.04 7.66
C TYR A 237 -13.01 -0.51 8.56
N PRO A 238 -12.69 -1.14 9.71
CA PRO A 238 -13.69 -1.45 10.73
C PRO A 238 -14.40 -0.17 11.21
N PRO A 239 -15.67 -0.29 11.65
CA PRO A 239 -16.43 0.87 12.17
C PRO A 239 -15.79 1.59 13.36
N SER A 240 -14.84 0.93 14.05
CA SER A 240 -14.10 1.53 15.17
C SER A 240 -13.01 2.53 14.75
N TYR A 241 -12.68 2.59 13.45
CA TYR A 241 -11.69 3.53 12.95
C TYR A 241 -12.35 4.88 12.62
N ALA A 242 -11.86 5.94 13.24
CA ALA A 242 -12.30 7.31 12.93
C ALA A 242 -11.64 7.87 11.66
N ALA A 243 -10.48 7.36 11.28
CA ALA A 243 -9.73 7.78 10.09
C ALA A 243 -8.94 6.61 9.47
N ALA A 244 -8.65 6.70 8.18
CA ALA A 244 -7.73 5.80 7.50
C ALA A 244 -6.29 6.02 8.01
N ASN A 245 -5.42 4.99 7.88
CA ASN A 245 -4.01 5.07 8.27
C ASN A 245 -3.18 5.91 7.27
N VAL A 246 -3.59 7.14 7.08
CA VAL A 246 -2.96 8.13 6.21
C VAL A 246 -2.56 9.34 7.03
N THR A 247 -1.25 9.57 7.14
CA THR A 247 -0.71 10.69 7.90
C THR A 247 0.01 11.66 6.98
N THR A 248 -0.24 12.95 7.12
CA THR A 248 0.55 13.99 6.46
C THR A 248 1.53 14.55 7.47
N ALA A 249 2.81 14.34 7.24
CA ALA A 249 3.87 14.87 8.10
C ALA A 249 3.88 16.40 8.06
N GLY A 250 4.18 17.01 9.21
CA GLY A 250 4.36 18.46 9.32
C GLY A 250 5.67 18.95 8.66
N ALA A 251 6.00 20.21 8.88
CA ALA A 251 7.24 20.80 8.38
C ALA A 251 8.49 20.08 8.93
N THR A 252 8.41 19.57 10.15
CA THR A 252 9.40 18.72 10.81
C THR A 252 8.70 17.49 11.39
N THR A 253 9.35 16.34 11.34
CA THR A 253 8.83 15.07 11.88
C THR A 253 9.77 14.60 12.97
N THR A 254 9.25 14.35 14.17
CA THR A 254 9.99 13.75 15.28
C THR A 254 9.85 12.22 15.24
N TYR A 255 10.70 11.54 16.02
CA TYR A 255 10.60 10.08 16.18
C TYR A 255 9.24 9.66 16.76
N THR A 256 8.76 10.36 17.79
CA THR A 256 7.45 10.09 18.42
C THR A 256 6.28 10.23 17.43
N GLN A 257 6.33 11.25 16.57
CA GLN A 257 5.31 11.44 15.54
C GLN A 257 5.37 10.35 14.46
N LEU A 258 6.57 9.91 14.09
CA LEU A 258 6.76 8.80 13.17
C LEU A 258 6.23 7.49 13.77
N GLU A 259 6.54 7.22 15.03
CA GLU A 259 6.06 6.04 15.75
C GLU A 259 4.53 6.04 15.85
N ALA A 260 3.92 7.15 16.25
CA ALA A 260 2.47 7.31 16.29
C ALA A 260 1.79 7.09 14.92
N ALA A 261 2.43 7.48 13.81
CA ALA A 261 1.92 7.25 12.47
C ALA A 261 2.05 5.78 12.02
N LEU A 262 3.01 5.04 12.59
CA LEU A 262 3.29 3.65 12.23
C LEU A 262 2.60 2.63 13.14
N ASP A 263 2.31 2.98 14.38
CA ASP A 263 1.71 2.07 15.37
C ASP A 263 0.38 1.44 14.95
N PRO A 264 -0.56 2.16 14.30
CA PRO A 264 -1.86 1.59 13.95
C PRO A 264 -1.80 0.38 13.01
N VAL A 265 -0.71 0.20 12.25
CA VAL A 265 -0.58 -0.93 11.32
C VAL A 265 -0.47 -2.29 12.02
N PHE A 266 -0.13 -2.29 13.32
CA PHE A 266 0.00 -3.51 14.12
C PHE A 266 -1.27 -3.87 14.88
N ASP A 267 -2.27 -2.97 14.94
CA ASP A 267 -3.51 -3.21 15.71
C ASP A 267 -4.38 -4.31 15.10
N GLN A 268 -4.30 -4.52 13.79
CA GLN A 268 -5.13 -5.46 13.03
C GLN A 268 -4.28 -6.52 12.32
N ALA A 269 -3.30 -7.09 13.01
CA ALA A 269 -2.46 -8.13 12.43
C ALA A 269 -3.25 -9.40 12.11
N THR A 270 -3.13 -9.93 10.90
CA THR A 270 -3.87 -11.11 10.43
C THR A 270 -3.14 -12.41 10.76
N ASP A 271 -1.80 -12.40 10.70
CA ASP A 271 -0.96 -13.57 11.00
C ASP A 271 -0.04 -13.27 12.20
N PRO A 272 -0.18 -14.03 13.33
CA PRO A 272 0.67 -13.86 14.49
C PRO A 272 2.16 -14.09 14.23
N LYS A 273 2.51 -14.87 13.21
CA LYS A 273 3.92 -15.18 12.88
C LYS A 273 4.61 -14.04 12.15
N VAL A 274 3.86 -13.24 11.38
CA VAL A 274 4.36 -12.10 10.58
C VAL A 274 3.86 -10.77 11.15
N ALA A 275 3.19 -10.84 12.31
CA ALA A 275 2.51 -9.70 12.92
C ALA A 275 3.38 -8.46 13.10
N ASN A 276 4.68 -8.65 13.29
CA ASN A 276 5.62 -7.60 13.69
C ASN A 276 6.57 -7.15 12.56
N GLU A 277 6.41 -7.64 11.35
CA GLU A 277 7.23 -7.22 10.20
C GLU A 277 6.37 -6.55 9.12
N ARG A 278 6.83 -5.40 8.61
CA ARG A 278 6.23 -4.68 7.49
C ARG A 278 7.30 -4.23 6.51
N VAL A 279 6.94 -4.11 5.25
CA VAL A 279 7.80 -3.51 4.24
C VAL A 279 7.38 -2.06 4.03
N MET A 280 8.36 -1.16 4.04
CA MET A 280 8.15 0.27 3.84
C MET A 280 8.83 0.71 2.55
N PHE A 281 8.07 1.10 1.55
CA PHE A 281 8.57 1.73 0.33
C PHE A 281 8.70 3.23 0.54
N VAL A 282 9.88 3.76 0.30
CA VAL A 282 10.17 5.18 0.52
C VAL A 282 10.80 5.82 -0.71
N GLY A 283 10.53 7.09 -0.91
CA GLY A 283 11.32 7.88 -1.85
C GLY A 283 12.66 8.33 -1.23
N GLY A 284 13.62 8.72 -2.05
CA GLY A 284 14.96 9.10 -1.58
C GLY A 284 14.98 10.29 -0.62
N ALA A 285 14.04 11.24 -0.77
CA ALA A 285 13.89 12.34 0.17
C ALA A 285 13.36 11.85 1.53
N ALA A 286 12.33 11.00 1.54
CA ALA A 286 11.78 10.38 2.75
C ALA A 286 12.85 9.53 3.46
N LYS A 287 13.63 8.73 2.73
CA LYS A 287 14.72 7.91 3.29
C LYS A 287 15.77 8.78 4.02
N ARG A 288 16.13 9.92 3.45
CA ARG A 288 17.06 10.86 4.11
C ARG A 288 16.50 11.42 5.41
N VAL A 289 15.18 11.73 5.44
CA VAL A 289 14.50 12.22 6.65
C VAL A 289 14.49 11.15 7.73
N LEU A 290 14.14 9.92 7.39
CA LEU A 290 14.16 8.77 8.31
C LEU A 290 15.56 8.56 8.90
N ASN A 291 16.59 8.58 8.06
CA ASN A 291 17.97 8.45 8.51
C ASN A 291 18.40 9.62 9.44
N ASN A 292 17.94 10.84 9.16
CA ASN A 292 18.22 12.00 10.00
C ASN A 292 17.55 11.90 11.38
N ILE A 293 16.28 11.46 11.43
CA ILE A 293 15.57 11.17 12.68
C ILE A 293 16.33 10.14 13.51
N GLY A 294 16.78 9.04 12.89
CA GLY A 294 17.58 8.01 13.55
C GLY A 294 18.87 8.54 14.14
N ARG A 295 19.58 9.38 13.39
CA ARG A 295 20.85 9.97 13.82
C ARG A 295 20.67 10.98 14.95
N LEU A 296 19.60 11.78 14.94
CA LEU A 296 19.33 12.79 15.96
C LEU A 296 18.92 12.19 17.30
N ASN A 297 18.22 11.06 17.30
CA ASN A 297 17.73 10.43 18.52
C ASN A 297 18.71 9.40 19.13
N GLY A 298 19.84 9.09 18.48
CA GLY A 298 20.92 8.25 19.01
C GLY A 298 20.58 6.78 19.34
N THR A 299 19.30 6.45 19.47
CA THR A 299 18.77 5.13 19.81
C THR A 299 18.29 4.33 18.59
N TYR A 300 18.20 4.99 17.46
CA TYR A 300 17.66 4.44 16.25
C TYR A 300 18.81 3.99 15.33
N GLN A 301 19.09 2.71 15.33
CA GLN A 301 20.05 2.15 14.39
C GLN A 301 19.34 1.71 13.11
N MET A 302 19.60 2.42 12.02
CA MET A 302 19.37 1.87 10.69
C MET A 302 20.46 0.84 10.43
N VAL A 303 20.18 -0.42 10.70
CA VAL A 303 21.11 -1.49 10.40
C VAL A 303 20.97 -1.82 8.92
N ASP A 304 22.07 -1.79 8.18
CA ASP A 304 22.13 -2.34 6.82
C ASP A 304 21.74 -3.82 6.90
N GLY A 305 20.55 -4.10 6.40
CA GLY A 305 19.98 -5.44 6.39
C GLY A 305 20.52 -6.28 5.25
N ALA A 306 20.37 -7.57 5.38
CA ALA A 306 20.74 -8.54 4.36
C ALA A 306 20.05 -8.24 3.03
N THR A 307 20.76 -8.43 1.94
CA THR A 307 20.20 -8.41 0.59
C THR A 307 19.27 -9.62 0.44
N SER A 308 17.98 -9.37 0.24
CA SER A 308 17.00 -10.40 -0.08
C SER A 308 16.36 -10.06 -1.42
N TYR A 309 16.21 -11.05 -2.29
CA TYR A 309 15.64 -10.85 -3.64
C TYR A 309 16.36 -9.79 -4.52
N GLY A 310 17.67 -9.57 -4.29
CA GLY A 310 18.43 -8.54 -5.01
C GLY A 310 18.13 -7.10 -4.61
N LEU A 311 17.34 -6.87 -3.54
CA LEU A 311 17.01 -5.57 -3.00
C LEU A 311 17.79 -5.33 -1.69
N GLN A 312 18.28 -4.10 -1.51
CA GLN A 312 18.91 -3.67 -0.25
C GLN A 312 17.82 -3.15 0.70
N PHE A 313 17.71 -3.79 1.85
CA PHE A 313 16.79 -3.40 2.92
C PHE A 313 17.55 -2.65 4.00
N THR A 314 16.99 -1.55 4.46
CA THR A 314 17.38 -0.90 5.70
C THR A 314 16.32 -1.20 6.74
N THR A 315 16.71 -1.63 7.94
CA THR A 315 15.75 -2.04 8.96
C THR A 315 15.54 -0.93 9.98
N ILE A 316 14.28 -0.60 10.25
CA ILE A 316 13.83 0.30 11.30
C ILE A 316 13.10 -0.53 12.36
N LYS A 317 13.52 -0.44 13.62
CA LYS A 317 12.83 -1.08 14.74
C LYS A 317 12.09 -0.05 15.57
N THR A 318 10.79 -0.27 15.75
CA THR A 318 9.94 0.48 16.69
C THR A 318 9.60 -0.39 17.89
N ALA A 319 8.95 0.18 18.89
CA ALA A 319 8.52 -0.56 20.09
C ALA A 319 7.60 -1.75 19.76
N ARG A 320 6.79 -1.65 18.70
CA ARG A 320 5.80 -2.65 18.31
C ARG A 320 6.24 -3.60 17.21
N GLY A 321 7.21 -3.21 16.38
CA GLY A 321 7.61 -4.07 15.27
C GLY A 321 8.79 -3.56 14.46
N THR A 322 9.03 -4.25 13.36
CA THR A 322 10.18 -4.01 12.47
C THR A 322 9.70 -3.63 11.08
N PHE A 323 10.27 -2.56 10.53
CA PHE A 323 10.02 -2.11 9.17
C PHE A 323 11.26 -2.36 8.31
N ARG A 324 11.07 -3.06 7.21
CA ARG A 324 12.09 -3.22 6.17
C ARG A 324 11.92 -2.13 5.14
N VAL A 325 12.80 -1.14 5.16
CA VAL A 325 12.73 0.03 4.30
C VAL A 325 13.45 -0.21 2.99
N ILE A 326 12.73 0.02 1.89
CA ILE A 326 13.24 -0.09 0.52
C ILE A 326 13.09 1.28 -0.15
N GLU A 327 14.15 1.77 -0.76
CA GLU A 327 14.04 2.94 -1.62
C GLU A 327 13.42 2.55 -2.96
N HIS A 328 12.28 3.16 -3.28
CA HIS A 328 11.56 2.89 -4.52
C HIS A 328 11.99 3.88 -5.61
N PRO A 329 12.56 3.39 -6.73
CA PRO A 329 13.12 4.28 -7.76
C PRO A 329 12.06 5.15 -8.44
N LEU A 330 10.85 4.63 -8.64
CA LEU A 330 9.76 5.40 -9.27
C LEU A 330 9.27 6.55 -8.39
N PHE A 331 9.43 6.49 -7.07
CA PHE A 331 9.07 7.60 -6.18
C PHE A 331 10.00 8.80 -6.38
N ASN A 332 11.23 8.58 -6.84
CA ASN A 332 12.18 9.64 -7.09
C ASN A 332 11.91 10.44 -8.39
N THR A 333 11.00 9.96 -9.24
CA THR A 333 10.63 10.65 -10.47
C THR A 333 9.79 11.91 -10.24
N ASN A 334 9.14 12.02 -9.08
CA ASN A 334 8.31 13.15 -8.70
C ASN A 334 8.69 13.66 -7.31
N SER A 335 8.85 14.98 -7.16
CA SER A 335 9.26 15.60 -5.90
C SER A 335 8.29 15.36 -4.73
N SER A 336 7.00 15.21 -5.00
CA SER A 336 5.99 14.88 -3.99
C SER A 336 6.07 13.42 -3.59
N TRP A 337 6.24 12.52 -4.55
CA TRP A 337 6.38 11.08 -4.27
C TRP A 337 7.69 10.75 -3.58
N ALA A 338 8.76 11.50 -3.86
CA ALA A 338 10.05 11.34 -3.19
C ALA A 338 9.98 11.57 -1.66
N LYS A 339 8.95 12.27 -1.19
CA LYS A 339 8.68 12.58 0.22
C LYS A 339 7.66 11.65 0.87
N GLN A 340 7.28 10.56 0.20
CA GLN A 340 6.29 9.61 0.70
C GLN A 340 6.94 8.37 1.26
N ALA A 341 6.26 7.77 2.25
CA ALA A 341 6.53 6.43 2.73
C ALA A 341 5.22 5.63 2.70
N VAL A 342 5.27 4.46 2.12
CA VAL A 342 4.12 3.56 1.99
C VAL A 342 4.46 2.24 2.69
N VAL A 343 3.74 1.94 3.74
CA VAL A 343 3.92 0.72 4.55
C VAL A 343 2.97 -0.35 4.06
N VAL A 344 3.48 -1.53 3.80
CA VAL A 344 2.74 -2.65 3.23
C VAL A 344 2.92 -3.90 4.07
N ASP A 345 1.83 -4.54 4.38
CA ASP A 345 1.80 -5.92 4.89
C ASP A 345 1.75 -6.90 3.71
N LEU A 346 2.90 -7.46 3.34
CA LEU A 346 2.99 -8.40 2.22
C LEU A 346 2.19 -9.69 2.45
N SER A 347 1.88 -10.05 3.70
CA SER A 347 1.07 -11.26 3.99
C SER A 347 -0.39 -11.11 3.56
N THR A 348 -0.88 -9.87 3.49
CA THR A 348 -2.25 -9.53 3.10
C THR A 348 -2.36 -8.96 1.70
N PHE A 349 -1.23 -8.69 1.05
CA PHE A 349 -1.16 -8.18 -0.30
C PHE A 349 -1.01 -9.33 -1.31
N ALA A 350 -1.88 -9.36 -2.30
CA ALA A 350 -1.84 -10.34 -3.38
C ALA A 350 -2.17 -9.69 -4.73
N VAL A 351 -1.78 -10.37 -5.79
CA VAL A 351 -2.15 -10.03 -7.16
C VAL A 351 -3.08 -11.11 -7.69
N ALA A 352 -4.19 -10.72 -8.28
CA ALA A 352 -5.11 -11.65 -8.94
C ALA A 352 -5.11 -11.43 -10.46
N TYR A 353 -4.96 -12.51 -11.22
CA TYR A 353 -5.01 -12.49 -12.67
C TYR A 353 -6.38 -12.99 -13.16
N LEU A 354 -6.92 -12.36 -14.20
CA LEU A 354 -8.19 -12.78 -14.77
C LEU A 354 -8.00 -14.11 -15.52
N GLY A 355 -8.50 -15.21 -14.96
CA GLY A 355 -8.33 -16.54 -15.53
C GLY A 355 -6.86 -16.86 -15.79
N ASP A 356 -6.53 -17.18 -17.05
CA ASP A 356 -5.15 -17.48 -17.49
C ASP A 356 -4.44 -16.29 -18.16
N ARG A 357 -4.89 -15.04 -17.91
CA ARG A 357 -4.32 -13.83 -18.53
C ARG A 357 -3.13 -13.26 -17.73
N LYS A 358 -2.20 -14.14 -17.31
CA LYS A 358 -0.87 -13.73 -16.85
C LYS A 358 -0.11 -13.08 -18.00
N THR A 359 1.04 -12.49 -17.72
CA THR A 359 1.86 -11.86 -18.76
C THR A 359 2.15 -12.82 -19.91
N LYS A 360 1.62 -12.50 -21.08
CA LYS A 360 1.84 -13.23 -22.32
C LYS A 360 2.49 -12.34 -23.35
N SER A 361 3.45 -12.89 -24.10
CA SER A 361 4.00 -12.25 -25.30
C SER A 361 3.28 -12.82 -26.51
N ASP A 362 2.78 -11.93 -27.34
CA ASP A 362 2.19 -12.26 -28.64
C ASP A 362 3.08 -11.60 -29.69
N ASP A 363 3.92 -12.41 -30.33
CA ASP A 363 4.93 -11.93 -31.29
C ASP A 363 4.32 -12.02 -32.70
N PHE A 364 4.46 -10.96 -33.47
CA PHE A 364 4.10 -10.90 -34.87
C PHE A 364 5.34 -10.68 -35.75
N GLY A 365 5.40 -11.27 -36.89
CA GLY A 365 6.53 -11.18 -37.83
C GLY A 365 6.10 -10.95 -39.25
N GLY A 366 6.92 -10.24 -39.98
CA GLY A 366 7.08 -9.81 -41.36
C GLY A 366 6.06 -10.08 -42.44
N GLN A 367 4.97 -10.75 -42.25
CA GLN A 367 3.90 -10.98 -43.23
C GLN A 367 2.54 -11.20 -42.58
N ASP A 368 2.32 -10.60 -41.40
CA ASP A 368 0.98 -10.62 -40.79
C ASP A 368 0.00 -9.70 -41.52
N SER A 369 -1.28 -9.85 -41.21
CA SER A 369 -2.45 -9.31 -41.88
C SER A 369 -2.40 -7.83 -42.26
N ASP A 370 -1.50 -7.05 -41.65
CA ASP A 370 -1.34 -5.61 -41.91
C ASP A 370 -0.26 -5.28 -42.97
N GLY A 371 0.49 -6.27 -43.46
CA GLY A 371 1.50 -6.08 -44.51
C GLY A 371 2.67 -5.17 -44.14
N THR A 372 2.90 -4.93 -42.84
CA THR A 372 3.99 -4.08 -42.36
C THR A 372 5.31 -4.88 -42.37
N ASP A 373 6.35 -4.32 -43.04
CA ASP A 373 7.70 -4.85 -43.05
C ASP A 373 8.38 -4.61 -41.69
N ALA A 374 7.98 -5.39 -40.66
CA ALA A 374 8.46 -5.24 -39.30
C ALA A 374 8.29 -6.55 -38.51
N LEU A 375 9.19 -6.77 -37.55
CA LEU A 375 9.08 -7.76 -36.49
C LEU A 375 8.69 -7.06 -35.19
N GLY A 376 7.70 -7.58 -34.49
CA GLY A 376 7.26 -7.00 -33.23
C GLY A 376 6.59 -8.00 -32.32
N GLY A 377 6.19 -7.51 -31.17
CA GLY A 377 5.43 -8.30 -30.20
C GLY A 377 4.74 -7.43 -29.17
N THR A 378 3.67 -7.93 -28.61
CA THR A 378 2.89 -7.26 -27.57
C THR A 378 2.92 -8.06 -26.29
N LEU A 379 3.34 -7.42 -25.20
CA LEU A 379 3.16 -7.94 -23.84
C LEU A 379 1.78 -7.55 -23.34
N THR A 380 1.00 -8.52 -22.92
CA THR A 380 -0.34 -8.29 -22.36
C THR A 380 -0.46 -8.97 -21.01
N THR A 381 -0.95 -8.22 -20.01
CA THR A 381 -1.28 -8.72 -18.67
C THR A 381 -2.63 -8.17 -18.26
N GLU A 382 -3.51 -9.01 -17.70
CA GLU A 382 -4.75 -8.54 -17.08
C GLU A 382 -4.78 -8.99 -15.63
N MET A 383 -4.73 -8.02 -14.73
CA MET A 383 -4.59 -8.27 -13.31
C MET A 383 -5.28 -7.20 -12.46
N THR A 384 -5.45 -7.51 -11.20
CA THR A 384 -5.89 -6.57 -10.16
C THR A 384 -5.08 -6.77 -8.89
N CYS A 385 -4.95 -5.74 -8.05
CA CYS A 385 -4.39 -5.90 -6.73
C CYS A 385 -5.48 -6.20 -5.69
N VAL A 386 -5.12 -7.02 -4.71
CA VAL A 386 -5.97 -7.46 -3.60
C VAL A 386 -5.26 -7.14 -2.30
N ILE A 387 -5.90 -6.35 -1.43
CA ILE A 387 -5.39 -6.01 -0.11
C ILE A 387 -6.41 -6.47 0.92
N LYS A 388 -6.18 -7.65 1.51
CA LYS A 388 -7.15 -8.31 2.40
C LYS A 388 -7.34 -7.61 3.74
N ASN A 389 -6.38 -6.79 4.16
CA ASN A 389 -6.42 -6.05 5.42
C ASN A 389 -5.91 -4.62 5.21
N PRO A 390 -6.74 -3.70 4.69
CA PRO A 390 -6.32 -2.31 4.48
C PRO A 390 -5.77 -1.62 5.74
N PRO A 391 -6.35 -1.81 6.95
CA PRO A 391 -5.82 -1.22 8.19
C PRO A 391 -4.41 -1.66 8.59
N ALA A 392 -3.91 -2.79 8.09
CA ALA A 392 -2.53 -3.24 8.38
C ALA A 392 -1.47 -2.51 7.55
N ASN A 393 -1.88 -1.55 6.73
CA ASN A 393 -1.03 -0.73 5.88
C ASN A 393 -1.13 0.74 6.31
N ALA A 394 -0.12 1.56 5.96
CA ALA A 394 -0.15 3.00 6.25
C ALA A 394 0.54 3.80 5.15
N ILE A 395 0.18 5.06 5.05
CA ILE A 395 0.77 6.01 4.12
C ILE A 395 1.19 7.26 4.90
N ILE A 396 2.43 7.68 4.71
CA ILE A 396 2.94 8.93 5.28
C ILE A 396 3.33 9.85 4.12
N TYR A 397 2.65 10.98 4.03
CA TYR A 397 2.94 12.03 3.05
C TYR A 397 3.85 13.10 3.63
N ASN A 398 4.55 13.79 2.74
CA ASN A 398 5.26 15.03 3.02
C ASN A 398 6.37 14.95 4.09
N LEU A 399 7.12 13.87 4.11
CA LEU A 399 8.33 13.76 4.93
C LEU A 399 9.40 14.71 4.38
N THR A 400 9.57 15.87 5.01
CA THR A 400 10.45 16.96 4.51
C THR A 400 11.67 17.20 5.37
N ALA A 401 11.54 17.15 6.69
CA ALA A 401 12.64 17.33 7.63
C ALA A 401 12.44 16.46 8.87
N GLY A 402 13.55 15.98 9.45
CA GLY A 402 13.55 15.25 10.71
C GLY A 402 14.05 16.14 11.84
N ALA A 403 13.45 16.02 13.03
CA ALA A 403 13.87 16.68 14.26
C ALA A 403 14.09 15.67 15.38
N ALA A 404 14.86 16.06 16.40
CA ALA A 404 14.94 15.31 17.64
C ALA A 404 13.57 15.31 18.32
N GLY A 405 13.17 14.17 18.89
CA GLY A 405 11.92 13.99 19.62
C GLY A 405 12.07 14.28 21.09
#